data_b01093654ec5dedf17e9f0457badb3ec
#
_entry.id   b01093654ec5dedf17e9f0457badb3ec
#
_cell.length_a   1.000
_cell.length_b   1.000
_cell.length_c   1.000
_cell.angle_alpha   90.00
_cell.angle_beta   90.00
_cell.angle_gamma   90.00
#
_symmetry.space_group_name_H-M   'P 1'
#
loop_
_entity.id
_entity.type
_entity.pdbx_description
1 polymer ?
#
loop_
_entity_poly.entity_id
_entity_poly.type
_entity_poly.pdbx_seq_one_letter_code
_entity_poly.pdbx_strand_id
1 'polypeptide(L)'
;MEPKVSVVVPVFNGLPHLRSLVDCLVAQNYPNLEIVFSEGGGSDGSLDYLRTLDDPRITIIEQPPGTSAAENWTRASQAATGEFTKLICQDDLLYAGAIAQQVHDLTRNPQAVMAIAKRDIVDAQGRILFRSRGLAGLSGDVVSGARVIRECYRQGTNVIGEPLAVLFRTQHLQAKLPWLDDNPLMLDLSMYSKVAPVGDVAVHRTPVGAFRVSNTSWSTRLAKEQIDQTSRWQQQYAHSHPTSPLDKGRAFVGRHLQTNMRRAAYTYLSARGRLENS
;
A
#
# COMPACT_ATOMS: atom_id res chain seq x y z
N MET A 1 -8.32 15.56 -21.98
CA MET A 1 -9.16 14.61 -21.18
C MET A 1 -8.38 14.25 -19.94
N GLU A 2 -9.05 14.07 -18.80
CA GLU A 2 -8.39 13.57 -17.58
C GLU A 2 -7.87 12.14 -17.82
N PRO A 3 -6.65 11.81 -17.42
CA PRO A 3 -6.09 10.46 -17.54
C PRO A 3 -6.99 9.42 -16.84
N LYS A 4 -7.12 8.24 -17.40
CA LYS A 4 -7.90 7.17 -16.74
C LYS A 4 -7.12 6.62 -15.55
N VAL A 5 -7.79 6.45 -14.41
CA VAL A 5 -7.24 5.83 -13.20
C VAL A 5 -7.97 4.53 -12.92
N SER A 6 -7.21 3.46 -12.70
CA SER A 6 -7.73 2.19 -12.20
C SER A 6 -7.44 2.08 -10.70
N VAL A 7 -8.48 2.05 -9.88
CA VAL A 7 -8.36 1.65 -8.47
C VAL A 7 -8.63 0.15 -8.40
N VAL A 8 -7.63 -0.61 -8.01
CA VAL A 8 -7.71 -2.07 -7.90
C VAL A 8 -7.71 -2.50 -6.42
N VAL A 9 -8.68 -3.30 -6.05
CA VAL A 9 -8.94 -3.71 -4.66
C VAL A 9 -8.91 -5.24 -4.57
N PRO A 10 -7.82 -5.83 -4.10
CA PRO A 10 -7.83 -7.25 -3.76
C PRO A 10 -8.67 -7.47 -2.49
N VAL A 11 -9.64 -8.38 -2.58
CA VAL A 11 -10.59 -8.70 -1.51
C VAL A 11 -10.44 -10.16 -1.11
N PHE A 12 -10.41 -10.42 0.19
CA PHE A 12 -10.50 -11.76 0.77
C PHE A 12 -11.03 -11.65 2.21
N ASN A 13 -12.25 -12.12 2.47
CA ASN A 13 -12.93 -11.99 3.76
C ASN A 13 -12.88 -10.52 4.27
N GLY A 14 -13.41 -9.60 3.46
CA GLY A 14 -13.24 -8.14 3.64
C GLY A 14 -14.25 -7.49 4.56
N LEU A 15 -15.39 -8.14 4.84
CA LEU A 15 -16.39 -7.58 5.74
C LEU A 15 -15.88 -7.58 7.20
N PRO A 16 -16.18 -6.54 7.99
CA PRO A 16 -17.07 -5.40 7.68
C PRO A 16 -16.40 -4.20 7.01
N HIS A 17 -15.07 -4.14 6.92
CA HIS A 17 -14.35 -2.92 6.49
C HIS A 17 -14.55 -2.58 5.01
N LEU A 18 -14.79 -3.58 4.15
CA LEU A 18 -15.00 -3.41 2.72
C LEU A 18 -16.09 -2.39 2.39
N ARG A 19 -17.17 -2.34 3.19
CA ARG A 19 -18.25 -1.36 2.98
C ARG A 19 -17.75 0.07 3.08
N SER A 20 -16.97 0.36 4.13
CA SER A 20 -16.40 1.70 4.33
C SER A 20 -15.44 2.09 3.21
N LEU A 21 -14.66 1.14 2.68
CA LEU A 21 -13.81 1.41 1.52
C LEU A 21 -14.64 1.70 0.28
N VAL A 22 -15.66 0.87 -0.02
CA VAL A 22 -16.56 1.09 -1.17
C VAL A 22 -17.17 2.49 -1.11
N ASP A 23 -17.70 2.91 0.05
CA ASP A 23 -18.25 4.25 0.23
C ASP A 23 -17.23 5.35 -0.11
N CYS A 24 -15.97 5.19 0.34
CA CYS A 24 -14.88 6.12 0.02
C CYS A 24 -14.55 6.14 -1.48
N LEU A 25 -14.60 5.00 -2.17
CA LEU A 25 -14.27 4.91 -3.59
C LEU A 25 -15.37 5.47 -4.47
N VAL A 26 -16.63 5.14 -4.17
CA VAL A 26 -17.80 5.66 -4.89
C VAL A 26 -17.91 7.18 -4.75
N ALA A 27 -17.56 7.71 -3.58
CA ALA A 27 -17.54 9.14 -3.31
C ALA A 27 -16.37 9.92 -3.97
N GLN A 28 -15.42 9.24 -4.62
CA GLN A 28 -14.38 9.94 -5.38
C GLN A 28 -14.99 10.65 -6.59
N ASN A 29 -14.73 11.94 -6.70
CA ASN A 29 -15.24 12.79 -7.78
C ASN A 29 -14.28 12.90 -8.98
N TYR A 30 -13.38 11.92 -9.14
CA TYR A 30 -12.50 11.86 -10.29
C TYR A 30 -13.25 11.34 -11.52
N PRO A 31 -13.30 12.10 -12.65
CA PRO A 31 -14.26 11.83 -13.72
C PRO A 31 -13.95 10.57 -14.55
N ASN A 32 -12.66 10.19 -14.67
CA ASN A 32 -12.24 9.04 -15.49
C ASN A 32 -11.66 7.93 -14.60
N LEU A 33 -12.54 7.36 -13.77
CA LEU A 33 -12.21 6.35 -12.76
C LEU A 33 -12.83 5.01 -13.13
N GLU A 34 -12.04 3.92 -13.05
CA GLU A 34 -12.55 2.55 -12.94
C GLU A 34 -12.17 1.96 -11.58
N ILE A 35 -12.99 1.08 -11.06
CA ILE A 35 -12.80 0.39 -9.79
C ILE A 35 -12.89 -1.10 -10.05
N VAL A 36 -11.82 -1.83 -9.78
CA VAL A 36 -11.75 -3.29 -9.99
C VAL A 36 -11.61 -3.98 -8.66
N PHE A 37 -12.63 -4.73 -8.25
CA PHE A 37 -12.54 -5.64 -7.12
C PHE A 37 -12.09 -7.02 -7.59
N SER A 38 -10.99 -7.54 -7.04
CA SER A 38 -10.52 -8.90 -7.27
C SER A 38 -10.79 -9.72 -6.02
N GLU A 39 -11.86 -10.52 -6.04
CA GLU A 39 -12.30 -11.31 -4.90
C GLU A 39 -11.58 -12.66 -4.90
N GLY A 40 -10.82 -12.96 -3.83
CA GLY A 40 -9.87 -14.07 -3.72
C GLY A 40 -10.47 -15.39 -3.23
N GLY A 41 -11.75 -15.62 -3.41
CA GLY A 41 -12.43 -16.87 -2.99
C GLY A 41 -12.73 -16.92 -1.48
N GLY A 42 -13.06 -15.78 -0.88
CA GLY A 42 -13.49 -15.66 0.51
C GLY A 42 -14.88 -16.26 0.77
N SER A 43 -15.26 -16.37 2.05
CA SER A 43 -16.51 -17.02 2.47
C SER A 43 -17.35 -16.17 3.44
N ASP A 44 -16.99 -14.91 3.66
CA ASP A 44 -17.65 -14.03 4.65
C ASP A 44 -18.84 -13.23 4.09
N GLY A 45 -19.20 -13.45 2.80
CA GLY A 45 -20.24 -12.69 2.11
C GLY A 45 -19.74 -11.43 1.38
N SER A 46 -18.41 -11.21 1.33
CA SER A 46 -17.82 -10.08 0.59
C SER A 46 -18.21 -10.08 -0.88
N LEU A 47 -18.17 -11.24 -1.56
CA LEU A 47 -18.57 -11.37 -2.95
C LEU A 47 -20.04 -11.02 -3.17
N ASP A 48 -20.93 -11.54 -2.33
CA ASP A 48 -22.36 -11.27 -2.42
C ASP A 48 -22.64 -9.78 -2.23
N TYR A 49 -21.96 -9.14 -1.29
CA TYR A 49 -22.06 -7.70 -1.13
C TYR A 49 -21.58 -6.94 -2.38
N LEU A 50 -20.42 -7.29 -2.93
CA LEU A 50 -19.89 -6.63 -4.13
C LEU A 50 -20.86 -6.73 -5.32
N ARG A 51 -21.52 -7.88 -5.49
CA ARG A 51 -22.52 -8.09 -6.55
C ARG A 51 -23.79 -7.24 -6.39
N THR A 52 -24.04 -6.66 -5.22
CA THR A 52 -25.16 -5.72 -5.01
C THR A 52 -24.87 -4.30 -5.45
N LEU A 53 -23.61 -3.97 -5.79
CA LEU A 53 -23.21 -2.63 -6.15
C LEU A 53 -23.68 -2.29 -7.58
N ASP A 54 -24.42 -1.18 -7.71
CA ASP A 54 -24.91 -0.65 -8.99
C ASP A 54 -24.16 0.65 -9.32
N ASP A 55 -22.89 0.52 -9.72
CA ASP A 55 -22.06 1.64 -10.17
C ASP A 55 -21.33 1.21 -11.46
N PRO A 56 -21.51 1.91 -12.59
CA PRO A 56 -20.96 1.50 -13.90
C PRO A 56 -19.41 1.55 -13.94
N ARG A 57 -18.77 2.16 -12.95
CA ARG A 57 -17.31 2.20 -12.83
C ARG A 57 -16.75 0.92 -12.23
N ILE A 58 -17.59 0.07 -11.63
CA ILE A 58 -17.18 -1.13 -10.89
C ILE A 58 -17.12 -2.36 -11.77
N THR A 59 -16.03 -3.10 -11.68
CA THR A 59 -15.85 -4.44 -12.25
C THR A 59 -15.45 -5.40 -11.14
N ILE A 60 -16.00 -6.61 -11.12
CA ILE A 60 -15.68 -7.65 -10.16
C ILE A 60 -14.99 -8.79 -10.91
N ILE A 61 -13.85 -9.23 -10.39
CA ILE A 61 -13.10 -10.41 -10.87
C ILE A 61 -13.11 -11.44 -9.74
N GLU A 62 -13.67 -12.61 -10.03
CA GLU A 62 -13.73 -13.70 -9.08
C GLU A 62 -12.51 -14.61 -9.25
N GLN A 63 -11.87 -14.95 -8.14
CA GLN A 63 -10.73 -15.86 -8.09
C GLN A 63 -11.15 -17.18 -7.45
N PRO A 64 -10.52 -18.30 -7.79
CA PRO A 64 -10.80 -19.56 -7.15
C PRO A 64 -10.41 -19.53 -5.65
N PRO A 65 -11.09 -20.33 -4.80
CA PRO A 65 -10.68 -20.53 -3.42
C PRO A 65 -9.23 -20.98 -3.31
N GLY A 66 -8.51 -20.47 -2.32
CA GLY A 66 -7.09 -20.77 -2.10
C GLY A 66 -6.12 -19.85 -2.86
N THR A 67 -6.63 -18.86 -3.60
CA THR A 67 -5.79 -17.82 -4.21
C THR A 67 -5.00 -17.09 -3.12
N SER A 68 -3.67 -17.04 -3.25
CA SER A 68 -2.81 -16.30 -2.31
C SER A 68 -3.02 -14.79 -2.47
N ALA A 69 -2.60 -14.02 -1.46
CA ALA A 69 -2.70 -12.56 -1.55
C ALA A 69 -1.83 -12.02 -2.70
N ALA A 70 -0.63 -12.55 -2.91
CA ALA A 70 0.25 -12.13 -4.00
C ALA A 70 -0.37 -12.41 -5.38
N GLU A 71 -1.01 -13.55 -5.56
CA GLU A 71 -1.76 -13.87 -6.77
C GLU A 71 -2.96 -12.93 -6.94
N ASN A 72 -3.74 -12.68 -5.89
CA ASN A 72 -4.88 -11.78 -5.95
C ASN A 72 -4.46 -10.35 -6.28
N TRP A 73 -3.40 -9.83 -5.66
CA TRP A 73 -2.83 -8.52 -5.98
C TRP A 73 -2.31 -8.47 -7.42
N THR A 74 -1.71 -9.55 -7.90
CA THR A 74 -1.21 -9.66 -9.28
C THR A 74 -2.36 -9.57 -10.27
N ARG A 75 -3.41 -10.35 -10.08
CA ARG A 75 -4.58 -10.36 -10.98
C ARG A 75 -5.34 -9.03 -10.96
N ALA A 76 -5.51 -8.44 -9.76
CA ALA A 76 -6.08 -7.10 -9.61
C ALA A 76 -5.27 -6.06 -10.41
N SER A 77 -3.93 -6.09 -10.29
CA SER A 77 -3.05 -5.16 -11.00
C SER A 77 -3.00 -5.39 -12.52
N GLN A 78 -3.13 -6.63 -12.97
CA GLN A 78 -3.21 -6.97 -14.40
C GLN A 78 -4.49 -6.45 -15.05
N ALA A 79 -5.59 -6.39 -14.31
CA ALA A 79 -6.87 -5.93 -14.80
C ALA A 79 -6.96 -4.40 -14.96
N ALA A 80 -6.00 -3.66 -14.43
CA ALA A 80 -5.95 -2.21 -14.56
C ALA A 80 -5.76 -1.80 -16.03
N THR A 81 -6.67 -0.96 -16.56
CA THR A 81 -6.63 -0.45 -17.94
C THR A 81 -6.33 1.04 -18.01
N GLY A 82 -6.30 1.74 -16.88
CA GLY A 82 -6.00 3.17 -16.79
C GLY A 82 -4.53 3.50 -17.02
N GLU A 83 -4.25 4.76 -17.30
CA GLU A 83 -2.87 5.29 -17.36
C GLU A 83 -2.17 5.19 -16.01
N PHE A 84 -2.95 5.34 -14.94
CA PHE A 84 -2.48 5.22 -13.57
C PHE A 84 -3.22 4.10 -12.83
N THR A 85 -2.49 3.39 -11.95
CA THR A 85 -3.04 2.32 -11.12
C THR A 85 -2.80 2.63 -9.64
N LYS A 86 -3.88 2.56 -8.86
CA LYS A 86 -3.86 2.60 -7.41
C LYS A 86 -4.33 1.27 -6.87
N LEU A 87 -3.44 0.54 -6.15
CA LEU A 87 -3.86 -0.59 -5.34
C LEU A 87 -4.24 -0.07 -3.95
N ILE A 88 -5.36 -0.54 -3.41
CA ILE A 88 -5.79 -0.24 -2.05
C ILE A 88 -6.34 -1.50 -1.39
N CYS A 89 -5.96 -1.75 -0.14
CA CYS A 89 -6.44 -2.90 0.61
C CYS A 89 -7.88 -2.68 1.10
N GLN A 90 -8.62 -3.75 1.24
CA GLN A 90 -10.06 -3.77 1.54
C GLN A 90 -10.45 -3.11 2.88
N ASP A 91 -9.49 -2.95 3.79
CA ASP A 91 -9.67 -2.41 5.15
C ASP A 91 -9.20 -0.94 5.29
N ASP A 92 -8.62 -0.36 4.24
CA ASP A 92 -8.13 1.01 4.24
C ASP A 92 -9.21 2.05 3.87
N LEU A 93 -8.87 3.32 4.04
CA LEU A 93 -9.76 4.44 3.70
C LEU A 93 -9.05 5.40 2.75
N LEU A 94 -9.77 5.87 1.73
CA LEU A 94 -9.26 6.88 0.79
C LEU A 94 -9.96 8.21 1.02
N TYR A 95 -9.19 9.30 1.17
CA TYR A 95 -9.77 10.63 1.41
C TYR A 95 -10.30 11.25 0.11
N ALA A 96 -11.26 12.16 0.26
CA ALA A 96 -11.82 12.89 -0.89
C ALA A 96 -10.73 13.65 -1.64
N GLY A 97 -10.72 13.55 -2.97
CA GLY A 97 -9.76 14.20 -3.84
C GLY A 97 -8.36 13.56 -3.89
N ALA A 98 -8.12 12.47 -3.16
CA ALA A 98 -6.82 11.79 -3.11
C ALA A 98 -6.32 11.37 -4.50
N ILE A 99 -7.21 10.84 -5.33
CA ILE A 99 -6.88 10.42 -6.70
C ILE A 99 -6.45 11.63 -7.54
N ALA A 100 -7.24 12.71 -7.54
CA ALA A 100 -6.94 13.92 -8.32
C ALA A 100 -5.58 14.53 -7.91
N GLN A 101 -5.27 14.56 -6.62
CA GLN A 101 -4.01 15.09 -6.11
C GLN A 101 -2.81 14.27 -6.61
N GLN A 102 -2.85 12.94 -6.51
CA GLN A 102 -1.75 12.08 -6.96
C GLN A 102 -1.62 12.05 -8.49
N VAL A 103 -2.74 12.13 -9.24
CA VAL A 103 -2.71 12.30 -10.70
C VAL A 103 -2.03 13.61 -11.07
N HIS A 104 -2.38 14.71 -10.40
CA HIS A 104 -1.73 16.01 -10.62
C HIS A 104 -0.21 15.92 -10.40
N ASP A 105 0.24 15.26 -9.33
CA ASP A 105 1.66 15.08 -9.04
C ASP A 105 2.39 14.32 -10.16
N LEU A 106 1.79 13.23 -10.68
CA LEU A 106 2.37 12.46 -11.79
C LEU A 106 2.32 13.20 -13.13
N THR A 107 1.25 13.94 -13.39
CA THR A 107 1.12 14.70 -14.64
C THR A 107 2.16 15.83 -14.71
N ARG A 108 2.43 16.50 -13.59
CA ARG A 108 3.46 17.55 -13.53
C ARG A 108 4.89 17.00 -13.56
N ASN A 109 5.06 15.71 -13.30
CA ASN A 109 6.38 15.06 -13.24
C ASN A 109 6.41 13.86 -14.19
N PRO A 110 6.55 14.05 -15.51
CA PRO A 110 6.49 12.97 -16.50
C PRO A 110 7.54 11.86 -16.30
N GLN A 111 8.66 12.17 -15.67
CA GLN A 111 9.73 11.21 -15.34
C GLN A 111 9.43 10.39 -14.08
N ALA A 112 8.42 10.80 -13.29
CA ALA A 112 8.02 10.03 -12.12
C ALA A 112 7.24 8.78 -12.51
N VAL A 113 7.69 7.64 -12.04
CA VAL A 113 7.08 6.31 -12.30
C VAL A 113 5.95 6.00 -11.31
N MET A 114 5.97 6.67 -10.17
CA MET A 114 4.93 6.58 -9.15
C MET A 114 4.88 7.86 -8.33
N ALA A 115 3.71 8.15 -7.74
CA ALA A 115 3.53 9.15 -6.70
C ALA A 115 3.33 8.45 -5.35
N ILE A 116 3.97 8.97 -4.32
CA ILE A 116 3.86 8.51 -2.93
C ILE A 116 3.35 9.62 -2.03
N ALA A 117 2.53 9.28 -1.05
CA ALA A 117 1.91 10.27 -0.19
C ALA A 117 2.03 9.90 1.29
N LYS A 118 1.78 10.88 2.16
CA LYS A 118 1.51 10.57 3.56
C LYS A 118 0.15 9.89 3.72
N ARG A 119 -0.04 9.22 4.85
CA ARG A 119 -1.32 8.65 5.29
C ARG A 119 -1.47 8.83 6.77
N ASP A 120 -2.71 8.77 7.24
CA ASP A 120 -3.01 8.61 8.65
C ASP A 120 -3.00 7.11 9.03
N ILE A 121 -2.91 6.82 10.30
CA ILE A 121 -3.08 5.47 10.85
C ILE A 121 -4.32 5.51 11.74
N VAL A 122 -5.25 4.57 11.54
CA VAL A 122 -6.48 4.47 12.32
C VAL A 122 -6.60 3.11 13.01
N ASP A 123 -7.38 3.06 14.09
CA ASP A 123 -7.72 1.79 14.75
C ASP A 123 -8.83 1.04 13.99
N ALA A 124 -9.24 -0.12 14.50
CA ALA A 124 -10.28 -0.97 13.91
C ALA A 124 -11.62 -0.21 13.72
N GLN A 125 -11.93 0.79 14.56
CA GLN A 125 -13.13 1.62 14.49
C GLN A 125 -12.97 2.88 13.63
N GLY A 126 -11.81 3.06 12.96
CA GLY A 126 -11.53 4.24 12.13
C GLY A 126 -11.10 5.50 12.92
N ARG A 127 -10.85 5.39 14.23
CA ARG A 127 -10.38 6.53 15.04
C ARG A 127 -8.88 6.74 14.82
N ILE A 128 -8.47 7.97 14.61
CA ILE A 128 -7.07 8.31 14.32
C ILE A 128 -6.17 7.94 15.51
N LEU A 129 -5.12 7.17 15.20
CA LEU A 129 -4.01 6.84 16.09
C LEU A 129 -2.81 7.76 15.86
N PHE A 130 -2.42 7.91 14.59
CA PHE A 130 -1.29 8.75 14.18
C PHE A 130 -1.63 9.50 12.90
N ARG A 131 -1.31 10.78 12.86
CA ARG A 131 -1.50 11.62 11.66
C ARG A 131 -0.25 11.70 10.82
N SER A 132 -0.44 11.81 9.51
CA SER A 132 0.56 12.28 8.55
C SER A 132 1.85 11.44 8.55
N ARG A 133 1.71 10.10 8.59
CA ARG A 133 2.84 9.15 8.62
C ARG A 133 3.38 8.85 7.23
N GLY A 134 4.68 8.53 7.15
CA GLY A 134 5.40 8.21 5.93
C GLY A 134 6.43 9.28 5.55
N LEU A 135 7.16 9.01 4.47
CA LEU A 135 8.10 9.91 3.80
C LEU A 135 9.30 10.33 4.67
N ALA A 136 9.60 9.59 5.75
CA ALA A 136 10.73 9.90 6.61
C ALA A 136 12.06 9.85 5.82
N GLY A 137 12.91 10.86 6.01
CA GLY A 137 14.19 10.99 5.30
C GLY A 137 14.11 11.45 3.83
N LEU A 138 12.88 11.64 3.31
CA LEU A 138 12.67 12.15 1.96
C LEU A 138 12.39 13.66 1.97
N SER A 139 13.20 14.41 1.26
CA SER A 139 13.06 15.87 1.07
C SER A 139 12.86 16.19 -0.41
N GLY A 140 12.11 17.26 -0.72
CA GLY A 140 11.74 17.65 -2.08
C GLY A 140 10.42 17.01 -2.54
N ASP A 141 9.86 17.57 -3.61
CA ASP A 141 8.58 17.11 -4.19
C ASP A 141 8.79 16.05 -5.27
N VAL A 142 10.06 15.89 -5.73
CA VAL A 142 10.50 14.81 -6.61
C VAL A 142 11.80 14.26 -6.07
N VAL A 143 11.89 12.94 -5.99
CA VAL A 143 13.06 12.23 -5.44
C VAL A 143 13.39 11.05 -6.36
N SER A 144 14.68 10.81 -6.65
CA SER A 144 15.01 9.61 -7.43
C SER A 144 14.54 8.33 -6.71
N GLY A 145 13.94 7.41 -7.44
CA GLY A 145 13.40 6.19 -6.86
C GLY A 145 14.47 5.33 -6.16
N ALA A 146 15.69 5.31 -6.69
CA ALA A 146 16.81 4.64 -6.03
C ALA A 146 17.10 5.21 -4.63
N ARG A 147 16.99 6.55 -4.44
CA ARG A 147 17.11 7.19 -3.14
C ARG A 147 15.97 6.79 -2.20
N VAL A 148 14.74 6.74 -2.71
CA VAL A 148 13.57 6.32 -1.92
C VAL A 148 13.78 4.91 -1.33
N ILE A 149 14.18 3.95 -2.15
CA ILE A 149 14.43 2.57 -1.70
C ILE A 149 15.64 2.49 -0.75
N ARG A 150 16.69 3.28 -1.01
CA ARG A 150 17.83 3.38 -0.09
C ARG A 150 17.43 3.90 1.29
N GLU A 151 16.48 4.84 1.38
CA GLU A 151 15.96 5.31 2.67
C GLU A 151 15.13 4.23 3.38
N CYS A 152 14.33 3.42 2.66
CA CYS A 152 13.68 2.25 3.23
C CYS A 152 14.72 1.27 3.82
N TYR A 153 15.80 1.02 3.08
CA TYR A 153 16.89 0.17 3.55
C TYR A 153 17.54 0.70 4.82
N ARG A 154 17.94 1.99 4.84
CA ARG A 154 18.60 2.65 5.98
C ARG A 154 17.75 2.69 7.24
N GLN A 155 16.45 2.92 7.07
CA GLN A 155 15.52 3.04 8.19
C GLN A 155 14.95 1.70 8.65
N GLY A 156 15.19 0.61 7.89
CA GLY A 156 14.67 -0.72 8.22
C GLY A 156 13.15 -0.76 8.27
N THR A 157 12.50 0.04 7.43
CA THR A 157 11.04 0.13 7.34
C THR A 157 10.60 0.65 5.98
N ASN A 158 9.36 0.37 5.59
CA ASN A 158 8.71 0.98 4.44
C ASN A 158 8.39 2.46 4.74
N VAL A 159 9.24 3.40 4.26
CA VAL A 159 9.01 4.85 4.39
C VAL A 159 8.00 5.37 3.38
N ILE A 160 7.68 4.61 2.33
CA ILE A 160 6.71 4.94 1.29
C ILE A 160 5.30 4.88 1.87
N GLY A 161 5.01 3.76 2.52
CA GLY A 161 3.71 3.46 3.10
C GLY A 161 3.02 2.28 2.43
N GLU A 162 1.86 1.95 2.94
CA GLU A 162 0.98 0.92 2.44
C GLU A 162 0.43 1.33 1.05
N PRO A 163 -0.11 0.39 0.24
CA PRO A 163 -0.51 0.66 -1.15
C PRO A 163 -1.46 1.84 -1.33
N LEU A 164 -2.33 2.11 -0.36
CA LEU A 164 -3.22 3.29 -0.39
C LEU A 164 -2.46 4.62 -0.59
N ALA A 165 -1.20 4.69 -0.13
CA ALA A 165 -0.37 5.89 -0.25
C ALA A 165 0.26 6.06 -1.64
N VAL A 166 0.15 5.07 -2.52
CA VAL A 166 0.87 5.01 -3.80
C VAL A 166 -0.08 5.09 -4.99
N LEU A 167 0.31 5.85 -6.01
CA LEU A 167 -0.28 5.81 -7.36
C LEU A 167 0.85 5.52 -8.36
N PHE A 168 0.70 4.47 -9.16
CA PHE A 168 1.69 4.07 -10.16
C PHE A 168 1.33 4.58 -11.56
N ARG A 169 2.32 4.81 -12.40
CA ARG A 169 2.08 4.67 -13.84
C ARG A 169 1.90 3.20 -14.15
N THR A 170 0.75 2.84 -14.72
CA THR A 170 0.33 1.45 -14.94
C THR A 170 1.39 0.63 -15.69
N GLN A 171 1.98 1.19 -16.73
CA GLN A 171 3.01 0.51 -17.52
C GLN A 171 4.21 0.06 -16.67
N HIS A 172 4.64 0.89 -15.69
CA HIS A 172 5.79 0.54 -14.85
C HIS A 172 5.43 -0.51 -13.78
N LEU A 173 4.21 -0.48 -13.23
CA LEU A 173 3.74 -1.52 -12.34
C LEU A 173 3.60 -2.85 -13.07
N GLN A 174 2.89 -2.87 -14.20
CA GLN A 174 2.61 -4.09 -14.96
C GLN A 174 3.87 -4.75 -15.50
N ALA A 175 4.89 -3.97 -15.90
CA ALA A 175 6.19 -4.48 -16.31
C ALA A 175 6.99 -5.19 -15.20
N LYS A 176 6.58 -5.05 -13.93
CA LYS A 176 7.26 -5.64 -12.77
C LYS A 176 6.45 -6.74 -12.07
N LEU A 177 5.26 -7.04 -12.57
CA LEU A 177 4.46 -8.17 -12.06
C LEU A 177 5.19 -9.51 -12.28
N PRO A 178 4.94 -10.53 -11.46
CA PRO A 178 3.93 -10.57 -10.40
C PRO A 178 4.38 -9.92 -9.08
N TRP A 179 3.42 -9.65 -8.20
CA TRP A 179 3.69 -9.47 -6.77
C TRP A 179 4.22 -10.79 -6.21
N LEU A 180 5.19 -10.74 -5.30
CA LEU A 180 5.85 -11.93 -4.75
C LEU A 180 5.62 -12.01 -3.24
N ASP A 181 5.33 -13.18 -2.72
CA ASP A 181 5.01 -13.45 -1.32
C ASP A 181 6.15 -14.09 -0.51
N ASP A 182 7.37 -14.10 -1.05
CA ASP A 182 8.57 -14.57 -0.34
C ASP A 182 8.77 -13.90 1.04
N ASN A 183 8.27 -12.67 1.16
CA ASN A 183 8.24 -11.88 2.38
C ASN A 183 6.86 -11.21 2.53
N PRO A 184 5.83 -11.88 3.04
CA PRO A 184 4.46 -11.39 3.04
C PRO A 184 4.25 -10.00 3.66
N LEU A 185 4.98 -9.65 4.73
CA LEU A 185 4.95 -8.29 5.31
C LEU A 185 5.65 -7.23 4.46
N MET A 186 6.41 -7.63 3.47
CA MET A 186 7.17 -6.76 2.57
C MET A 186 6.66 -6.86 1.13
N LEU A 187 5.45 -7.39 0.93
CA LEU A 187 4.83 -7.58 -0.39
C LEU A 187 4.83 -6.26 -1.19
N ASP A 188 4.37 -5.19 -0.55
CA ASP A 188 4.37 -3.84 -1.10
C ASP A 188 5.80 -3.31 -1.35
N LEU A 189 6.68 -3.36 -0.34
CA LEU A 189 8.05 -2.85 -0.46
C LEU A 189 8.86 -3.65 -1.49
N SER A 190 8.61 -4.94 -1.64
CA SER A 190 9.24 -5.78 -2.68
C SER A 190 8.88 -5.27 -4.08
N MET A 191 7.62 -4.91 -4.33
CA MET A 191 7.20 -4.32 -5.59
C MET A 191 7.77 -2.91 -5.77
N TYR A 192 7.72 -2.06 -4.74
CA TYR A 192 8.30 -0.71 -4.83
C TYR A 192 9.79 -0.74 -5.15
N SER A 193 10.51 -1.75 -4.63
CA SER A 193 11.94 -1.96 -4.92
C SER A 193 12.23 -2.31 -6.38
N LYS A 194 11.23 -2.81 -7.11
CA LYS A 194 11.34 -3.10 -8.55
C LYS A 194 10.90 -1.92 -9.42
N VAL A 195 9.89 -1.16 -8.97
CA VAL A 195 9.29 -0.06 -9.75
C VAL A 195 10.02 1.26 -9.53
N ALA A 196 10.26 1.68 -8.28
CA ALA A 196 10.81 3.01 -8.00
C ALA A 196 12.17 3.27 -8.68
N PRO A 197 13.15 2.33 -8.67
CA PRO A 197 14.47 2.60 -9.24
C PRO A 197 14.52 2.87 -10.74
N VAL A 198 13.44 2.64 -11.48
CA VAL A 198 13.43 2.87 -12.94
C VAL A 198 13.16 4.33 -13.32
N GLY A 199 12.87 5.21 -12.34
CA GLY A 199 12.64 6.62 -12.58
C GLY A 199 12.60 7.46 -11.30
N ASP A 200 11.96 8.60 -11.40
CA ASP A 200 11.71 9.46 -10.25
C ASP A 200 10.40 9.09 -9.54
N VAL A 201 10.24 9.60 -8.33
CA VAL A 201 9.07 9.43 -7.48
C VAL A 201 8.56 10.81 -7.09
N ALA A 202 7.30 11.11 -7.40
CA ALA A 202 6.64 12.33 -6.95
C ALA A 202 6.19 12.16 -5.49
N VAL A 203 6.35 13.20 -4.68
CA VAL A 203 6.14 13.13 -3.22
C VAL A 203 5.04 14.09 -2.80
N HIS A 204 3.90 13.54 -2.37
CA HIS A 204 2.77 14.28 -1.84
C HIS A 204 2.81 14.36 -0.32
N ARG A 205 2.83 15.58 0.25
CA ARG A 205 3.11 15.75 1.70
C ARG A 205 1.89 15.82 2.59
N THR A 206 0.68 15.72 2.01
CA THR A 206 -0.56 15.61 2.78
C THR A 206 -1.09 14.17 2.78
N PRO A 207 -1.82 13.74 3.82
CA PRO A 207 -2.44 12.41 3.83
C PRO A 207 -3.48 12.26 2.73
N VAL A 208 -3.39 11.17 1.97
CA VAL A 208 -4.37 10.81 0.92
C VAL A 208 -5.40 9.78 1.41
N GLY A 209 -5.22 9.24 2.61
CA GLY A 209 -6.11 8.24 3.18
C GLY A 209 -5.61 7.77 4.53
N ALA A 210 -6.21 6.70 5.04
CA ALA A 210 -5.85 6.12 6.32
C ALA A 210 -5.66 4.61 6.23
N PHE A 211 -4.52 4.14 6.74
CA PHE A 211 -4.22 2.74 6.95
C PHE A 211 -4.85 2.26 8.24
N ARG A 212 -5.65 1.19 8.16
CA ARG A 212 -6.31 0.61 9.31
C ARG A 212 -5.46 -0.48 9.96
N VAL A 213 -5.34 -0.41 11.29
CA VAL A 213 -4.69 -1.43 12.11
C VAL A 213 -5.75 -2.16 12.92
N SER A 214 -5.87 -3.46 12.72
CA SER A 214 -6.81 -4.34 13.43
C SER A 214 -6.14 -5.67 13.80
N ASN A 215 -6.78 -6.48 14.63
CA ASN A 215 -6.29 -7.82 14.97
C ASN A 215 -6.31 -8.80 13.77
N THR A 216 -7.09 -8.51 12.74
CA THR A 216 -7.16 -9.29 11.49
C THR A 216 -6.14 -8.84 10.45
N SER A 217 -5.56 -7.64 10.61
CA SER A 217 -4.55 -7.11 9.67
C SER A 217 -3.27 -7.97 9.66
N TRP A 218 -2.72 -8.20 8.48
CA TRP A 218 -1.46 -8.95 8.32
C TRP A 218 -0.31 -8.37 9.14
N SER A 219 -0.19 -7.04 9.17
CA SER A 219 0.84 -6.33 9.96
C SER A 219 0.78 -6.65 11.45
N THR A 220 -0.40 -6.96 12.00
CA THR A 220 -0.59 -7.35 13.39
C THR A 220 -0.31 -8.85 13.58
N ARG A 221 -0.87 -9.69 12.71
CA ARG A 221 -0.72 -11.16 12.80
C ARG A 221 0.72 -11.62 12.64
N LEU A 222 1.48 -11.02 11.72
CA LEU A 222 2.87 -11.36 11.41
C LEU A 222 3.90 -10.47 12.14
N ALA A 223 3.48 -9.70 13.15
CA ALA A 223 4.36 -8.77 13.87
C ALA A 223 5.59 -9.44 14.50
N LYS A 224 5.51 -10.74 14.87
CA LYS A 224 6.63 -11.51 15.41
C LYS A 224 7.71 -11.80 14.35
N GLU A 225 7.31 -11.97 13.10
CA GLU A 225 8.21 -12.29 11.98
C GLU A 225 8.81 -11.06 11.31
N GLN A 226 8.35 -9.89 11.69
CA GLN A 226 8.70 -8.65 11.01
C GLN A 226 10.21 -8.39 10.95
N ILE A 227 10.94 -8.65 12.04
CA ILE A 227 12.39 -8.40 12.07
C ILE A 227 13.12 -9.29 11.07
N ASP A 228 12.70 -10.55 10.97
CA ASP A 228 13.32 -11.52 10.08
C ASP A 228 13.02 -11.20 8.61
N GLN A 229 11.76 -10.86 8.31
CA GLN A 229 11.37 -10.48 6.95
C GLN A 229 12.05 -9.17 6.51
N THR A 230 12.14 -8.16 7.40
CA THR A 230 12.89 -6.94 7.13
C THR A 230 14.37 -7.23 6.93
N SER A 231 14.94 -8.13 7.73
CA SER A 231 16.36 -8.54 7.60
C SER A 231 16.63 -9.21 6.25
N ARG A 232 15.77 -10.15 5.84
CA ARG A 232 15.88 -10.80 4.52
C ARG A 232 15.82 -9.79 3.39
N TRP A 233 14.84 -8.88 3.42
CA TRP A 233 14.75 -7.83 2.41
C TRP A 233 15.99 -6.93 2.37
N GLN A 234 16.51 -6.51 3.54
CA GLN A 234 17.74 -5.72 3.60
C GLN A 234 18.96 -6.47 3.07
N GLN A 235 19.07 -7.79 3.29
CA GLN A 235 20.14 -8.62 2.73
C GLN A 235 20.05 -8.72 1.21
N GLN A 236 18.84 -8.94 0.66
CA GLN A 236 18.59 -8.95 -0.78
C GLN A 236 18.96 -7.60 -1.42
N TYR A 237 18.56 -6.49 -0.79
CA TYR A 237 18.91 -5.15 -1.26
C TYR A 237 20.43 -4.94 -1.28
N ALA A 238 21.12 -5.26 -0.19
CA ALA A 238 22.57 -5.08 -0.06
C ALA A 238 23.39 -5.99 -1.00
N HIS A 239 22.82 -7.14 -1.39
CA HIS A 239 23.43 -8.01 -2.41
C HIS A 239 23.38 -7.40 -3.80
N SER A 240 22.29 -6.72 -4.12
CA SER A 240 22.02 -6.16 -5.45
C SER A 240 22.49 -4.71 -5.63
N HIS A 241 22.82 -4.01 -4.54
CA HIS A 241 23.16 -2.59 -4.56
C HIS A 241 24.41 -2.28 -3.72
N PRO A 242 25.29 -1.38 -4.19
CA PRO A 242 26.42 -0.91 -3.38
C PRO A 242 25.94 -0.27 -2.07
N THR A 243 26.38 -0.78 -0.94
CA THR A 243 26.04 -0.25 0.39
C THR A 243 27.28 0.06 1.19
N SER A 244 27.40 1.28 1.71
CA SER A 244 28.51 1.68 2.57
C SER A 244 28.41 1.04 3.97
N PRO A 245 29.52 0.94 4.74
CA PRO A 245 29.48 0.51 6.14
C PRO A 245 28.51 1.34 6.99
N LEU A 246 28.42 2.65 6.72
CA LEU A 246 27.50 3.55 7.39
C LEU A 246 26.03 3.20 7.07
N ASP A 247 25.71 2.87 5.81
CA ASP A 247 24.37 2.44 5.43
C ASP A 247 23.99 1.13 6.13
N LYS A 248 24.90 0.18 6.21
CA LYS A 248 24.70 -1.10 6.91
C LYS A 248 24.46 -0.89 8.41
N GLY A 249 25.23 -0.01 9.04
CA GLY A 249 25.04 0.36 10.45
C GLY A 249 23.66 1.00 10.69
N ARG A 250 23.27 1.97 9.86
CA ARG A 250 21.92 2.60 9.91
C ARG A 250 20.80 1.59 9.70
N ALA A 251 20.94 0.69 8.74
CA ALA A 251 19.97 -0.35 8.45
C ALA A 251 19.77 -1.31 9.64
N PHE A 252 20.85 -1.70 10.30
CA PHE A 252 20.79 -2.52 11.51
C PHE A 252 20.04 -1.80 12.65
N VAL A 253 20.45 -0.58 12.99
CA VAL A 253 19.83 0.21 14.06
C VAL A 253 18.37 0.52 13.73
N GLY A 254 18.08 0.95 12.49
CA GLY A 254 16.75 1.29 12.02
C GLY A 254 15.77 0.11 12.17
N ARG A 255 16.17 -1.08 11.71
CA ARG A 255 15.34 -2.29 11.84
C ARG A 255 14.95 -2.59 13.29
N HIS A 256 15.92 -2.56 14.21
CA HIS A 256 15.65 -2.87 15.62
C HIS A 256 14.77 -1.80 16.27
N LEU A 257 15.04 -0.52 15.99
CA LEU A 257 14.25 0.59 16.51
C LEU A 257 12.79 0.50 16.03
N GLN A 258 12.58 0.33 14.71
CA GLN A 258 11.24 0.25 14.14
C GLN A 258 10.46 -0.96 14.66
N THR A 259 11.12 -2.11 14.77
CA THR A 259 10.47 -3.32 15.33
C THR A 259 10.03 -3.10 16.78
N ASN A 260 10.91 -2.52 17.62
CA ASN A 260 10.56 -2.27 19.02
C ASN A 260 9.46 -1.24 19.16
N MET A 261 9.47 -0.15 18.37
CA MET A 261 8.42 0.85 18.36
C MET A 261 7.06 0.25 17.97
N ARG A 262 7.02 -0.62 16.93
CA ARG A 262 5.77 -1.28 16.52
C ARG A 262 5.27 -2.26 17.58
N ARG A 263 6.16 -3.08 18.16
CA ARG A 263 5.79 -3.98 19.26
C ARG A 263 5.17 -3.21 20.44
N ALA A 264 5.80 -2.13 20.86
CA ALA A 264 5.27 -1.28 21.93
C ALA A 264 3.90 -0.67 21.56
N ALA A 265 3.76 -0.17 20.31
CA ALA A 265 2.50 0.38 19.82
C ALA A 265 1.38 -0.69 19.82
N TYR A 266 1.64 -1.88 19.27
CA TYR A 266 0.64 -2.95 19.22
C TYR A 266 0.26 -3.46 20.61
N THR A 267 1.23 -3.61 21.53
CA THR A 267 0.93 -3.97 22.94
C THR A 267 0.04 -2.93 23.59
N TYR A 268 0.35 -1.64 23.40
CA TYR A 268 -0.48 -0.55 23.94
C TYR A 268 -1.89 -0.54 23.36
N LEU A 269 -2.02 -0.69 22.02
CA LEU A 269 -3.31 -0.69 21.34
C LEU A 269 -4.16 -1.91 21.72
N SER A 270 -3.55 -3.09 21.85
CA SER A 270 -4.22 -4.31 22.33
C SER A 270 -4.73 -4.13 23.75
N ALA A 271 -3.91 -3.60 24.67
CA ALA A 271 -4.31 -3.35 26.05
C ALA A 271 -5.47 -2.33 26.19
N ARG A 272 -5.69 -1.51 25.15
CA ARG A 272 -6.79 -0.52 25.09
C ARG A 272 -8.00 -1.02 24.28
N GLY A 273 -8.03 -2.26 23.83
CA GLY A 273 -9.10 -2.81 22.99
C GLY A 273 -9.23 -2.11 21.62
N ARG A 274 -8.17 -1.44 21.14
CA ARG A 274 -8.19 -0.63 19.91
C ARG A 274 -7.99 -1.45 18.64
N LEU A 275 -7.58 -2.70 18.77
CA LEU A 275 -7.34 -3.61 17.63
C LEU A 275 -8.55 -4.52 17.35
N GLU A 276 -9.52 -4.59 18.24
CA GLU A 276 -10.69 -5.46 18.10
C GLU A 276 -11.70 -4.85 17.12
N ASN A 277 -12.17 -5.69 16.20
CA ASN A 277 -13.32 -5.36 15.36
C ASN A 277 -14.58 -5.47 16.23
N SER A 278 -15.40 -4.42 16.25
CA SER A 278 -16.70 -4.42 16.94
C SER A 278 -17.72 -5.29 16.23
#